data_49a5efaefa293cf5152e372e6a3bd5bb
#
_entry.id   49a5efaefa293cf5152e372e6a3bd5bb
#
_cell.length_a   1.000
_cell.length_b   1.000
_cell.length_c   1.000
_cell.angle_alpha   90.00
_cell.angle_beta   90.00
_cell.angle_gamma   90.00
#
_symmetry.space_group_name_H-M   'P 1'
#
loop_
_entity.id
_entity.type
_entity.pdbx_description
1 polymer ?
#
loop_
_entity_poly.entity_id
_entity_poly.type
_entity_poly.pdbx_seq_one_letter_code
_entity_poly.pdbx_strand_id
1 'polypeptide(L)'
;LGSTLIALIHNGECFQWDADAANATSTRATIITGAPTASRDMLVSTPDRHLVFFGTETTIGNKATQDDMFIRFSSQENINDYTPTAENSAGTQRLAAGSRIMGATLGRNAIYIWSDTSLFTMRFVGTPFTFAFEQVGTNCGLIGMNAAVEVDGAAYWMSDNGFFRYTGKLESMDCLVEDYVYDDLNTTSNQLIYCGINNLFGEITWFYPTSTSNVNTRSVTYSYLDSTAKRPIWFTNASTLFPRTTWEDSAVFGLPHATKYNASDDTSFDVTGNTEGTTIYFEHETGVNQQEAGTTAVAIPANITSGDYDITQKVVRGAATNMADLRGDGENIM
;
A
#
# COMPACT_ATOMS: atom_id res chain seq x y z
N LEU A 1 -3.45 21.31 -1.91
CA LEU A 1 -3.88 22.15 -3.00
C LEU A 1 -2.81 23.20 -3.24
N GLY A 2 -2.14 23.16 -4.38
CA GLY A 2 -0.94 23.98 -4.62
C GLY A 2 0.21 23.54 -3.69
N SER A 3 0.82 24.49 -3.01
CA SER A 3 1.90 24.27 -2.04
C SER A 3 1.43 23.93 -0.62
N THR A 4 0.11 23.90 -0.39
CA THR A 4 -0.47 23.61 0.93
C THR A 4 -0.44 22.10 1.19
N LEU A 5 0.31 21.69 2.21
CA LEU A 5 0.27 20.33 2.74
C LEU A 5 -0.97 20.15 3.62
N ILE A 6 -1.67 19.05 3.41
CA ILE A 6 -2.82 18.65 4.23
C ILE A 6 -2.41 17.40 5.02
N ALA A 7 -2.68 17.40 6.32
CA ALA A 7 -2.35 16.29 7.22
C ALA A 7 -3.57 15.91 8.06
N LEU A 8 -3.93 14.62 8.03
CA LEU A 8 -5.00 14.04 8.85
C LEU A 8 -4.40 13.26 10.01
N ILE A 9 -4.91 13.47 11.20
CA ILE A 9 -4.71 12.57 12.32
C ILE A 9 -5.76 11.46 12.23
N HIS A 10 -5.34 10.20 12.19
CA HIS A 10 -6.27 9.06 12.14
C HIS A 10 -7.30 9.14 13.28
N ASN A 11 -8.58 9.10 12.93
CA ASN A 11 -9.72 9.37 13.84
C ASN A 11 -9.66 10.72 14.56
N GLY A 12 -9.00 11.69 13.97
CA GLY A 12 -8.77 13.02 14.54
C GLY A 12 -9.01 14.14 13.53
N GLU A 13 -8.48 15.29 13.86
CA GLU A 13 -8.65 16.54 13.11
C GLU A 13 -7.73 16.61 11.89
N CYS A 14 -8.09 17.42 10.92
CA CYS A 14 -7.32 17.70 9.72
C CYS A 14 -6.64 19.07 9.81
N PHE A 15 -5.37 19.10 9.40
CA PHE A 15 -4.51 20.27 9.47
C PHE A 15 -4.02 20.70 8.10
N GLN A 16 -3.76 21.98 7.96
CA GLN A 16 -3.11 22.55 6.79
C GLN A 16 -1.81 23.26 7.18
N TRP A 17 -0.82 23.16 6.31
CA TRP A 17 0.43 23.89 6.41
C TRP A 17 0.84 24.41 5.05
N ASP A 18 1.08 25.74 4.97
CA ASP A 18 1.48 26.40 3.74
C ASP A 18 3.01 26.43 3.65
N ALA A 19 3.56 25.70 2.70
CA ALA A 19 5.01 25.62 2.46
C ALA A 19 5.58 26.91 1.85
N ASP A 20 4.77 27.70 1.16
CA ASP A 20 5.18 28.97 0.51
C ASP A 20 5.04 30.17 1.43
N ALA A 21 4.47 30.01 2.63
CA ALA A 21 4.39 31.09 3.59
C ALA A 21 5.78 31.62 3.95
N ALA A 22 5.92 32.94 4.07
CA ALA A 22 7.20 33.60 4.38
C ALA A 22 7.88 33.08 5.67
N ASN A 23 7.10 32.44 6.55
CA ASN A 23 7.54 31.87 7.82
C ASN A 23 7.27 30.35 7.91
N ALA A 24 7.28 29.64 6.79
CA ALA A 24 6.96 28.21 6.74
C ALA A 24 7.77 27.37 7.75
N THR A 25 9.03 27.67 7.95
CA THR A 25 9.92 26.96 8.90
C THR A 25 9.60 27.21 10.36
N SER A 26 8.89 28.29 10.70
CA SER A 26 8.53 28.67 12.06
C SER A 26 7.03 28.59 12.35
N THR A 27 6.20 28.47 11.31
CA THR A 27 4.74 28.41 11.43
C THR A 27 4.28 26.95 11.52
N ARG A 28 3.51 26.61 12.55
CA ARG A 28 2.90 25.29 12.71
C ARG A 28 1.69 25.12 11.81
N ALA A 29 1.36 23.88 11.49
CA ALA A 29 0.11 23.54 10.84
C ALA A 29 -1.09 24.01 11.68
N THR A 30 -2.14 24.47 10.99
CA THR A 30 -3.39 24.96 11.59
C THR A 30 -4.54 24.03 11.23
N ILE A 31 -5.54 23.92 12.11
CA ILE A 31 -6.74 23.12 11.85
C ILE A 31 -7.50 23.74 10.66
N ILE A 32 -7.99 22.87 9.77
CA ILE A 32 -8.88 23.30 8.67
C ILE A 32 -10.27 23.57 9.24
N THR A 33 -10.69 24.80 9.17
CA THR A 33 -12.01 25.21 9.67
C THR A 33 -13.11 24.58 8.82
N GLY A 34 -14.09 23.96 9.48
CA GLY A 34 -15.23 23.32 8.80
C GLY A 34 -14.98 21.89 8.32
N ALA A 35 -13.74 21.41 8.38
CA ALA A 35 -13.45 20.00 8.10
C ALA A 35 -14.01 19.08 9.22
N PRO A 36 -14.27 17.81 8.91
CA PRO A 36 -14.60 16.82 9.93
C PRO A 36 -13.53 16.73 11.02
N THR A 37 -13.94 16.48 12.25
CA THR A 37 -13.06 16.36 13.42
C THR A 37 -12.67 14.94 13.75
N ALA A 38 -13.24 13.96 13.03
CA ALA A 38 -12.84 12.56 13.06
C ALA A 38 -13.01 11.91 11.68
N SER A 39 -11.93 11.36 11.15
CA SER A 39 -11.91 10.63 9.88
C SER A 39 -10.81 9.58 9.90
N ARG A 40 -11.02 8.47 9.19
CA ARG A 40 -10.04 7.39 9.11
C ARG A 40 -8.94 7.68 8.11
N ASP A 41 -9.33 8.18 6.95
CA ASP A 41 -8.43 8.41 5.83
C ASP A 41 -8.89 9.63 5.02
N MET A 42 -7.98 10.17 4.22
CA MET A 42 -8.28 11.29 3.31
C MET A 42 -7.43 11.21 2.05
N LEU A 43 -7.94 11.78 0.98
CA LEU A 43 -7.14 12.06 -0.22
C LEU A 43 -7.66 13.32 -0.93
N VAL A 44 -6.82 13.85 -1.81
CA VAL A 44 -7.21 14.93 -2.72
C VAL A 44 -7.57 14.33 -4.07
N SER A 45 -8.81 14.51 -4.50
CA SER A 45 -9.24 14.11 -5.84
C SER A 45 -8.57 14.97 -6.90
N THR A 46 -7.92 14.32 -7.86
CA THR A 46 -7.34 14.98 -9.03
C THR A 46 -8.04 14.49 -10.29
N PRO A 47 -8.36 15.34 -11.26
CA PRO A 47 -7.99 16.74 -11.48
C PRO A 47 -8.95 17.79 -10.84
N ASP A 48 -10.04 17.35 -10.27
CA ASP A 48 -11.15 18.21 -9.80
C ASP A 48 -10.91 18.87 -8.45
N ARG A 49 -9.85 18.48 -7.72
CA ARG A 49 -9.35 19.12 -6.50
C ARG A 49 -10.39 19.28 -5.38
N HIS A 50 -11.06 18.19 -5.05
CA HIS A 50 -11.85 18.05 -3.84
C HIS A 50 -11.01 17.37 -2.76
N LEU A 51 -11.11 17.79 -1.52
CA LEU A 51 -10.58 17.06 -0.39
C LEU A 51 -11.65 16.07 0.09
N VAL A 52 -11.33 14.79 0.07
CA VAL A 52 -12.25 13.68 0.37
C VAL A 52 -11.84 13.00 1.67
N PHE A 53 -12.79 12.83 2.58
CA PHE A 53 -12.63 12.12 3.84
C PHE A 53 -13.41 10.82 3.84
N PHE A 54 -12.79 9.76 4.35
CA PHE A 54 -13.34 8.41 4.44
C PHE A 54 -13.52 7.99 5.90
N GLY A 55 -14.63 7.26 6.18
CA GLY A 55 -14.95 6.83 7.55
C GLY A 55 -15.10 8.02 8.50
N THR A 56 -15.91 8.98 8.13
CA THR A 56 -15.99 10.28 8.78
C THR A 56 -17.35 10.54 9.47
N GLU A 57 -17.45 11.68 10.11
CA GLU A 57 -18.66 12.13 10.81
C GLU A 57 -19.83 12.37 9.85
N THR A 58 -21.03 11.92 10.22
CA THR A 58 -22.27 12.29 9.52
C THR A 58 -22.68 13.72 9.86
N THR A 59 -22.35 14.21 11.07
CA THR A 59 -22.53 15.60 11.51
C THR A 59 -21.17 16.20 11.86
N ILE A 60 -20.73 17.18 11.09
CA ILE A 60 -19.41 17.83 11.26
C ILE A 60 -19.28 18.39 12.68
N GLY A 61 -18.14 18.15 13.30
CA GLY A 61 -17.82 18.61 14.66
C GLY A 61 -18.41 17.74 15.77
N ASN A 62 -19.02 16.61 15.43
CA ASN A 62 -19.55 15.65 16.39
C ASN A 62 -18.95 14.27 16.19
N LYS A 63 -17.81 13.99 16.83
CA LYS A 63 -17.08 12.71 16.76
C LYS A 63 -17.94 11.48 17.08
N ALA A 64 -18.99 11.64 17.89
CA ALA A 64 -19.91 10.55 18.24
C ALA A 64 -20.77 10.08 17.05
N THR A 65 -20.82 10.86 15.97
CA THR A 65 -21.54 10.52 14.74
C THR A 65 -20.65 9.96 13.65
N GLN A 66 -19.42 9.56 13.97
CA GLN A 66 -18.52 8.93 13.01
C GLN A 66 -19.12 7.61 12.53
N ASP A 67 -19.24 7.46 11.22
CA ASP A 67 -19.67 6.24 10.52
C ASP A 67 -18.53 5.78 9.62
N ASP A 68 -18.03 4.59 9.89
CA ASP A 68 -16.88 4.01 9.19
C ASP A 68 -17.12 3.78 7.69
N MET A 69 -18.37 3.85 7.22
CA MET A 69 -18.74 3.72 5.80
C MET A 69 -19.13 5.05 5.16
N PHE A 70 -19.01 6.16 5.88
CA PHE A 70 -19.43 7.48 5.41
C PHE A 70 -18.28 8.23 4.76
N ILE A 71 -18.56 8.83 3.61
CA ILE A 71 -17.63 9.65 2.83
C ILE A 71 -18.16 11.09 2.81
N ARG A 72 -17.25 12.03 2.94
CA ARG A 72 -17.55 13.46 2.80
C ARG A 72 -16.47 14.11 1.94
N PHE A 73 -16.87 14.97 1.02
CA PHE A 73 -15.94 15.71 0.18
C PHE A 73 -16.24 17.20 0.22
N SER A 74 -15.16 17.99 0.10
CA SER A 74 -15.23 19.45 0.11
C SER A 74 -15.91 19.98 -1.15
N SER A 75 -16.25 21.25 -1.15
CA SER A 75 -16.46 21.99 -2.39
C SER A 75 -15.17 22.05 -3.21
N GLN A 76 -15.30 22.16 -4.53
CA GLN A 76 -14.15 22.19 -5.44
C GLN A 76 -13.21 23.34 -5.08
N GLU A 77 -11.91 23.03 -4.95
CA GLU A 77 -10.85 24.00 -4.60
C GLU A 77 -11.06 24.74 -3.27
N ASN A 78 -12.03 24.35 -2.45
CA ASN A 78 -12.33 24.99 -1.17
C ASN A 78 -12.27 23.96 -0.02
N ILE A 79 -11.15 23.96 0.70
CA ILE A 79 -10.91 23.03 1.82
C ILE A 79 -11.65 23.41 3.12
N ASN A 80 -12.43 24.49 3.14
CA ASN A 80 -13.18 24.92 4.32
C ASN A 80 -14.69 24.72 4.19
N ASP A 81 -15.17 24.19 3.06
CA ASP A 81 -16.60 24.01 2.79
C ASP A 81 -16.95 22.55 2.50
N TYR A 82 -17.64 21.92 3.44
CA TYR A 82 -18.06 20.51 3.40
C TYR A 82 -19.56 20.33 3.60
N THR A 83 -20.32 21.44 3.65
CA THR A 83 -21.78 21.36 3.82
C THR A 83 -22.45 21.42 2.45
N PRO A 84 -23.14 20.34 2.02
CA PRO A 84 -23.80 20.33 0.72
C PRO A 84 -24.88 21.40 0.61
N THR A 85 -24.83 22.21 -0.46
CA THR A 85 -25.84 23.20 -0.82
C THR A 85 -26.17 23.10 -2.32
N ALA A 86 -27.18 23.81 -2.77
CA ALA A 86 -27.52 23.87 -4.20
C ALA A 86 -26.48 24.64 -5.04
N GLU A 87 -25.61 25.41 -4.39
CA GLU A 87 -24.67 26.34 -5.05
C GLU A 87 -23.22 25.85 -5.02
N ASN A 88 -22.90 24.82 -4.23
CA ASN A 88 -21.56 24.27 -4.10
C ASN A 88 -21.48 22.82 -4.61
N SER A 89 -20.25 22.30 -4.70
CA SER A 89 -20.00 20.92 -5.10
C SER A 89 -19.65 20.00 -3.93
N ALA A 90 -19.78 20.48 -2.67
CA ALA A 90 -19.60 19.65 -1.49
C ALA A 90 -20.69 18.57 -1.43
N GLY A 91 -20.33 17.43 -0.87
CA GLY A 91 -21.29 16.31 -0.79
C GLY A 91 -20.89 15.22 0.17
N THR A 92 -21.79 14.25 0.26
CA THR A 92 -21.62 13.09 1.14
C THR A 92 -22.16 11.83 0.47
N GLN A 93 -21.59 10.69 0.83
CA GLN A 93 -22.08 9.38 0.40
C GLN A 93 -21.80 8.36 1.49
N ARG A 94 -22.74 7.46 1.74
CA ARG A 94 -22.54 6.27 2.55
C ARG A 94 -22.42 5.06 1.64
N LEU A 95 -21.35 4.29 1.78
CA LEU A 95 -21.19 3.03 1.03
C LEU A 95 -22.11 1.95 1.59
N ALA A 96 -22.61 1.09 0.70
CA ALA A 96 -23.68 0.13 1.04
C ALA A 96 -23.16 -1.25 1.48
N ALA A 97 -21.91 -1.62 1.14
CA ALA A 97 -21.37 -2.95 1.41
C ALA A 97 -20.05 -2.87 2.19
N GLY A 98 -20.01 -3.60 3.30
CA GLY A 98 -18.94 -3.61 4.27
C GLY A 98 -19.34 -3.05 5.62
N SER A 99 -18.42 -3.10 6.57
CA SER A 99 -18.59 -2.54 7.91
C SER A 99 -17.74 -1.29 8.13
N ARG A 100 -16.63 -1.16 7.39
CA ARG A 100 -15.73 0.00 7.44
C ARG A 100 -14.96 0.17 6.15
N ILE A 101 -14.62 1.40 5.81
CA ILE A 101 -13.67 1.73 4.77
C ILE A 101 -12.27 1.44 5.30
N MET A 102 -11.51 0.63 4.56
CA MET A 102 -10.16 0.22 4.92
C MET A 102 -9.10 1.17 4.37
N GLY A 103 -9.30 1.69 3.17
CA GLY A 103 -8.39 2.63 2.53
C GLY A 103 -8.90 3.08 1.16
N ALA A 104 -8.25 4.10 0.61
CA ALA A 104 -8.54 4.61 -0.72
C ALA A 104 -7.26 4.97 -1.46
N THR A 105 -7.27 4.81 -2.79
CA THR A 105 -6.13 5.13 -3.65
C THR A 105 -6.60 5.87 -4.90
N LEU A 106 -5.80 6.85 -5.32
CA LEU A 106 -6.04 7.53 -6.59
C LEU A 106 -5.72 6.60 -7.74
N GLY A 107 -6.66 6.45 -8.65
CA GLY A 107 -6.43 5.81 -9.93
C GLY A 107 -6.47 6.83 -11.07
N ARG A 108 -6.14 6.39 -12.28
CA ARG A 108 -6.09 7.28 -13.46
C ARG A 108 -7.41 7.99 -13.75
N ASN A 109 -8.55 7.31 -13.58
CA ASN A 109 -9.88 7.83 -13.95
C ASN A 109 -10.91 7.72 -12.83
N ALA A 110 -10.53 7.23 -11.67
CA ALA A 110 -11.39 7.04 -10.52
C ALA A 110 -10.56 6.96 -9.24
N ILE A 111 -11.19 7.24 -8.12
CA ILE A 111 -10.69 6.89 -6.81
C ILE A 111 -11.18 5.48 -6.52
N TYR A 112 -10.28 4.58 -6.17
CA TYR A 112 -10.59 3.25 -5.68
C TYR A 112 -10.76 3.30 -4.17
N ILE A 113 -11.87 2.78 -3.67
CA ILE A 113 -12.21 2.78 -2.25
C ILE A 113 -12.53 1.35 -1.84
N TRP A 114 -11.79 0.84 -0.89
CA TRP A 114 -12.02 -0.50 -0.36
C TRP A 114 -12.72 -0.42 0.99
N SER A 115 -13.76 -1.23 1.12
CA SER A 115 -14.22 -1.64 2.45
C SER A 115 -13.51 -2.93 2.88
N ASP A 116 -13.84 -3.42 4.05
CA ASP A 116 -13.43 -4.74 4.54
C ASP A 116 -13.91 -5.91 3.67
N THR A 117 -14.89 -5.71 2.78
CA THR A 117 -15.47 -6.78 1.95
C THR A 117 -15.51 -6.48 0.46
N SER A 118 -15.42 -5.23 0.05
CA SER A 118 -15.81 -4.82 -1.30
C SER A 118 -14.93 -3.70 -1.84
N LEU A 119 -14.84 -3.63 -3.18
CA LEU A 119 -14.24 -2.53 -3.90
C LEU A 119 -15.31 -1.62 -4.50
N PHE A 120 -15.13 -0.32 -4.34
CA PHE A 120 -15.93 0.73 -4.97
C PHE A 120 -15.05 1.64 -5.83
N THR A 121 -15.64 2.21 -6.85
CA THR A 121 -15.06 3.31 -7.62
C THR A 121 -15.84 4.59 -7.36
N MET A 122 -15.13 5.70 -7.20
CA MET A 122 -15.66 7.04 -7.09
C MET A 122 -15.12 7.86 -8.26
N ARG A 123 -16.00 8.36 -9.11
CA ARG A 123 -15.65 9.11 -10.32
C ARG A 123 -16.28 10.49 -10.32
N PHE A 124 -15.51 11.49 -10.70
CA PHE A 124 -16.04 12.82 -10.91
C PHE A 124 -16.96 12.84 -12.15
N VAL A 125 -18.18 13.30 -11.98
CA VAL A 125 -19.20 13.38 -13.03
C VAL A 125 -19.73 14.81 -13.21
N GLY A 126 -19.32 15.75 -12.34
CA GLY A 126 -19.78 17.13 -12.38
C GLY A 126 -21.18 17.31 -11.83
N THR A 127 -21.71 18.53 -12.00
CA THR A 127 -23.03 18.90 -11.49
C THR A 127 -24.13 18.09 -12.18
N PRO A 128 -25.21 17.72 -11.48
CA PRO A 128 -25.55 18.09 -10.09
C PRO A 128 -25.00 17.13 -9.01
N PHE A 129 -24.37 16.01 -9.39
CA PHE A 129 -24.02 14.94 -8.44
C PHE A 129 -22.57 14.98 -7.92
N THR A 130 -21.70 15.80 -8.52
CA THR A 130 -20.26 15.89 -8.27
C THR A 130 -19.53 14.57 -8.50
N PHE A 131 -19.85 13.52 -7.73
CA PHE A 131 -19.26 12.19 -7.85
C PHE A 131 -20.32 11.10 -8.04
N ALA A 132 -19.98 10.11 -8.87
CA ALA A 132 -20.70 8.85 -8.99
C ALA A 132 -19.94 7.75 -8.24
N PHE A 133 -20.67 6.92 -7.52
CA PHE A 133 -20.14 5.78 -6.76
C PHE A 133 -20.68 4.48 -7.34
N GLU A 134 -19.80 3.52 -7.57
CA GLU A 134 -20.16 2.22 -8.12
C GLU A 134 -19.46 1.11 -7.34
N GLN A 135 -20.18 0.10 -6.90
CA GLN A 135 -19.59 -1.11 -6.34
C GLN A 135 -19.17 -2.02 -7.49
N VAL A 136 -17.88 -2.27 -7.63
CA VAL A 136 -17.30 -3.03 -8.75
C VAL A 136 -16.83 -4.43 -8.35
N GLY A 137 -16.78 -4.71 -7.05
CA GLY A 137 -16.38 -6.01 -6.56
C GLY A 137 -16.93 -6.32 -5.17
N THR A 138 -17.13 -7.61 -4.90
CA THR A 138 -17.51 -8.16 -3.60
C THR A 138 -16.54 -9.28 -3.24
N ASN A 139 -16.39 -9.55 -1.94
CA ASN A 139 -15.50 -10.59 -1.42
C ASN A 139 -14.03 -10.36 -1.85
N CYS A 140 -13.65 -9.10 -1.94
CA CYS A 140 -12.33 -8.62 -2.37
C CYS A 140 -11.91 -7.38 -1.56
N GLY A 141 -12.24 -7.36 -0.28
CA GLY A 141 -11.91 -6.27 0.64
C GLY A 141 -10.41 -6.07 0.77
N LEU A 142 -10.01 -4.98 1.40
CA LEU A 142 -8.61 -4.66 1.65
C LEU A 142 -8.23 -5.15 3.05
N ILE A 143 -7.11 -5.86 3.15
CA ILE A 143 -6.65 -6.42 4.43
C ILE A 143 -6.13 -5.34 5.40
N GLY A 144 -5.49 -4.29 4.88
CA GLY A 144 -4.92 -3.18 5.65
C GLY A 144 -4.88 -1.90 4.82
N MET A 145 -4.89 -0.74 5.46
CA MET A 145 -5.08 0.54 4.79
C MET A 145 -4.02 0.87 3.71
N ASN A 146 -2.82 0.34 3.86
CA ASN A 146 -1.71 0.57 2.92
C ASN A 146 -1.40 -0.66 2.06
N ALA A 147 -2.33 -1.64 1.98
CA ALA A 147 -2.12 -2.90 1.27
C ALA A 147 -2.53 -2.85 -0.22
N ALA A 148 -2.83 -1.66 -0.74
CA ALA A 148 -3.23 -1.44 -2.13
C ALA A 148 -2.34 -0.41 -2.82
N VAL A 149 -2.19 -0.57 -4.13
CA VAL A 149 -1.42 0.34 -4.98
C VAL A 149 -2.04 0.39 -6.37
N GLU A 150 -1.88 1.53 -7.05
CA GLU A 150 -2.23 1.67 -8.46
C GLU A 150 -0.97 1.85 -9.28
N VAL A 151 -0.88 1.12 -10.37
CA VAL A 151 0.18 1.23 -11.37
C VAL A 151 -0.38 1.02 -12.76
N ASP A 152 -0.06 1.93 -13.68
CA ASP A 152 -0.44 1.89 -15.10
C ASP A 152 -1.95 1.73 -15.37
N GLY A 153 -2.79 2.29 -14.50
CA GLY A 153 -4.25 2.21 -14.61
C GLY A 153 -4.86 0.94 -14.02
N ALA A 154 -4.06 0.09 -13.40
CA ALA A 154 -4.49 -1.10 -12.69
C ALA A 154 -4.31 -0.94 -11.18
N ALA A 155 -5.32 -1.27 -10.39
CA ALA A 155 -5.18 -1.38 -8.94
C ALA A 155 -4.85 -2.82 -8.55
N TYR A 156 -3.90 -2.98 -7.63
CA TYR A 156 -3.47 -4.25 -7.06
C TYR A 156 -3.56 -4.18 -5.54
N TRP A 157 -4.04 -5.23 -4.90
CA TRP A 157 -4.15 -5.25 -3.44
C TRP A 157 -4.13 -6.65 -2.85
N MET A 158 -3.80 -6.70 -1.57
CA MET A 158 -3.89 -7.87 -0.73
C MET A 158 -5.20 -7.83 0.05
N SER A 159 -5.94 -8.92 0.01
CA SER A 159 -7.19 -9.14 0.74
C SER A 159 -6.99 -10.22 1.81
N ASP A 160 -8.00 -10.47 2.64
CA ASP A 160 -7.99 -11.57 3.62
C ASP A 160 -7.98 -12.97 2.95
N ASN A 161 -8.36 -13.03 1.68
CA ASN A 161 -8.56 -14.28 0.93
C ASN A 161 -7.80 -14.32 -0.41
N GLY A 162 -6.67 -13.66 -0.51
CA GLY A 162 -5.82 -13.68 -1.69
C GLY A 162 -5.44 -12.31 -2.22
N PHE A 163 -4.86 -12.30 -3.40
CA PHE A 163 -4.44 -11.10 -4.10
C PHE A 163 -5.38 -10.82 -5.26
N PHE A 164 -5.67 -9.55 -5.47
CA PHE A 164 -6.60 -9.10 -6.50
C PHE A 164 -6.01 -7.99 -7.35
N ARG A 165 -6.53 -7.87 -8.57
CA ARG A 165 -6.30 -6.70 -9.42
C ARG A 165 -7.60 -6.22 -10.05
N TYR A 166 -7.64 -4.93 -10.36
CA TYR A 166 -8.73 -4.29 -11.07
C TYR A 166 -8.20 -3.43 -12.21
N THR A 167 -8.60 -3.78 -13.43
CA THR A 167 -8.23 -3.08 -14.68
C THR A 167 -9.46 -2.63 -15.45
N GLY A 168 -10.57 -2.33 -14.74
CA GLY A 168 -11.92 -2.21 -15.29
C GLY A 168 -12.74 -3.49 -15.12
N LYS A 169 -12.07 -4.60 -14.79
CA LYS A 169 -12.65 -5.88 -14.38
C LYS A 169 -11.93 -6.37 -13.14
N LEU A 170 -12.69 -6.85 -12.17
CA LEU A 170 -12.14 -7.52 -10.99
C LEU A 170 -11.60 -8.90 -11.36
N GLU A 171 -10.37 -9.18 -10.97
CA GLU A 171 -9.73 -10.49 -11.16
C GLU A 171 -8.97 -10.90 -9.90
N SER A 172 -9.16 -12.15 -9.48
CA SER A 172 -8.26 -12.79 -8.50
C SER A 172 -6.95 -13.12 -9.20
N MET A 173 -5.84 -12.91 -8.51
CA MET A 173 -4.50 -13.22 -9.01
C MET A 173 -4.08 -14.59 -8.51
N ASP A 174 -3.68 -15.48 -9.42
CA ASP A 174 -3.10 -16.76 -9.03
C ASP A 174 -1.75 -16.52 -8.34
N CYS A 175 -1.69 -16.79 -7.04
CA CYS A 175 -0.48 -16.64 -6.25
C CYS A 175 0.06 -18.02 -5.87
N LEU A 176 1.19 -18.41 -6.45
CA LEU A 176 1.80 -19.74 -6.22
C LEU A 176 2.39 -19.88 -4.80
N VAL A 177 2.52 -18.80 -4.08
CA VAL A 177 3.06 -18.73 -2.71
C VAL A 177 2.03 -18.26 -1.70
N GLU A 178 0.75 -18.35 -2.04
CA GLU A 178 -0.37 -17.85 -1.22
C GLU A 178 -0.38 -18.51 0.16
N ASP A 179 -0.33 -19.84 0.21
CA ASP A 179 -0.31 -20.58 1.48
C ASP A 179 0.88 -20.16 2.36
N TYR A 180 2.07 -19.98 1.75
CA TYR A 180 3.26 -19.51 2.49
C TYR A 180 3.07 -18.13 3.13
N VAL A 181 2.30 -17.24 2.49
CA VAL A 181 2.03 -15.91 3.01
C VAL A 181 0.97 -15.95 4.10
N TYR A 182 -0.17 -16.60 3.83
CA TYR A 182 -1.34 -16.53 4.71
C TYR A 182 -1.26 -17.44 5.93
N ASP A 183 -0.55 -18.59 5.85
CA ASP A 183 -0.33 -19.49 6.98
C ASP A 183 0.49 -18.85 8.11
N ASP A 184 1.34 -17.87 7.78
CA ASP A 184 2.22 -17.20 8.73
C ASP A 184 1.93 -15.69 8.87
N LEU A 185 0.77 -15.23 8.43
CA LEU A 185 0.38 -13.83 8.52
C LEU A 185 -0.17 -13.49 9.91
N ASN A 186 0.31 -12.37 10.50
CA ASN A 186 -0.30 -11.80 11.70
C ASN A 186 -1.55 -10.99 11.36
N THR A 187 -2.71 -11.63 11.37
CA THR A 187 -4.00 -11.00 11.06
C THR A 187 -4.44 -9.96 12.09
N THR A 188 -3.87 -9.97 13.31
CA THR A 188 -4.18 -8.95 14.34
C THR A 188 -3.42 -7.65 14.12
N SER A 189 -2.35 -7.69 13.32
CA SER A 189 -1.50 -6.54 12.98
C SER A 189 -1.55 -6.20 11.48
N ASN A 190 -2.64 -6.51 10.82
CA ASN A 190 -2.83 -6.29 9.38
C ASN A 190 -2.72 -4.81 8.96
N GLN A 191 -2.93 -3.86 9.88
CA GLN A 191 -2.70 -2.43 9.65
C GLN A 191 -1.23 -2.08 9.35
N LEU A 192 -0.29 -2.97 9.65
CA LEU A 192 1.14 -2.80 9.36
C LEU A 192 1.51 -3.21 7.93
N ILE A 193 0.61 -3.93 7.24
CA ILE A 193 0.86 -4.35 5.87
C ILE A 193 0.99 -3.12 4.99
N TYR A 194 2.09 -3.07 4.25
CA TYR A 194 2.41 -1.95 3.37
C TYR A 194 2.73 -2.47 1.97
N CYS A 195 2.15 -1.84 0.96
CA CYS A 195 2.40 -2.16 -0.45
C CYS A 195 3.28 -1.09 -1.09
N GLY A 196 4.35 -1.50 -1.74
CA GLY A 196 5.25 -0.62 -2.48
C GLY A 196 5.40 -1.04 -3.93
N ILE A 197 5.69 -0.08 -4.81
CA ILE A 197 6.00 -0.30 -6.22
C ILE A 197 7.48 -0.07 -6.44
N ASN A 198 8.12 -0.91 -7.23
CA ASN A 198 9.41 -0.65 -7.84
C ASN A 198 9.23 -0.55 -9.35
N ASN A 199 9.14 0.69 -9.85
CA ASN A 199 8.90 0.95 -11.27
C ASN A 199 10.06 0.52 -12.16
N LEU A 200 11.28 0.53 -11.64
CA LEU A 200 12.48 0.14 -12.39
C LEU A 200 12.42 -1.31 -12.85
N PHE A 201 11.91 -2.20 -11.99
CA PHE A 201 11.83 -3.64 -12.27
C PHE A 201 10.41 -4.12 -12.54
N GLY A 202 9.40 -3.25 -12.44
CA GLY A 202 8.01 -3.62 -12.64
C GLY A 202 7.47 -4.56 -11.59
N GLU A 203 7.74 -4.27 -10.34
CA GLU A 203 7.44 -5.10 -9.19
C GLU A 203 6.52 -4.40 -8.20
N ILE A 204 5.61 -5.16 -7.60
CA ILE A 204 4.76 -4.76 -6.49
C ILE A 204 5.08 -5.64 -5.31
N THR A 205 5.46 -5.04 -4.19
CA THR A 205 5.87 -5.74 -2.98
C THR A 205 4.94 -5.43 -1.82
N TRP A 206 4.37 -6.47 -1.18
CA TRP A 206 3.67 -6.36 0.09
C TRP A 206 4.60 -6.79 1.21
N PHE A 207 4.86 -5.87 2.13
CA PHE A 207 5.57 -6.12 3.38
C PHE A 207 4.57 -6.45 4.47
N TYR A 208 4.78 -7.53 5.21
CA TYR A 208 3.83 -8.02 6.19
C TYR A 208 4.49 -8.58 7.45
N PRO A 209 3.80 -8.52 8.61
CA PRO A 209 4.26 -9.15 9.85
C PRO A 209 3.94 -10.65 9.85
N THR A 210 4.89 -11.46 10.31
CA THR A 210 4.64 -12.89 10.59
C THR A 210 3.76 -13.07 11.83
N SER A 211 3.17 -14.25 12.00
CA SER A 211 2.27 -14.59 13.13
C SER A 211 2.85 -14.31 14.52
N THR A 212 4.17 -14.28 14.63
CA THR A 212 4.92 -14.04 15.89
C THR A 212 5.47 -12.62 16.00
N SER A 213 5.21 -11.73 15.02
CA SER A 213 5.81 -10.40 14.97
C SER A 213 4.76 -9.28 14.93
N ASN A 214 5.09 -8.17 15.58
CA ASN A 214 4.34 -6.90 15.52
C ASN A 214 5.05 -5.85 14.64
N VAL A 215 5.99 -6.28 13.80
CA VAL A 215 6.65 -5.47 12.79
C VAL A 215 6.74 -6.27 11.49
N ASN A 216 6.86 -5.59 10.35
CA ASN A 216 7.02 -6.28 9.08
C ASN A 216 8.33 -7.06 9.05
N THR A 217 8.24 -8.37 8.87
CA THR A 217 9.38 -9.30 8.89
C THR A 217 9.52 -10.12 7.62
N ARG A 218 8.52 -10.09 6.75
CA ARG A 218 8.50 -10.77 5.45
C ARG A 218 7.97 -9.87 4.34
N SER A 219 8.20 -10.30 3.13
CA SER A 219 7.58 -9.69 1.95
C SER A 219 7.25 -10.72 0.89
N VAL A 220 6.25 -10.38 0.09
CA VAL A 220 5.89 -11.09 -1.14
C VAL A 220 5.83 -10.07 -2.27
N THR A 221 6.44 -10.41 -3.40
CA THR A 221 6.57 -9.53 -4.55
C THR A 221 5.95 -10.18 -5.78
N TYR A 222 5.17 -9.40 -6.51
CA TYR A 222 4.60 -9.76 -7.82
C TYR A 222 5.27 -8.94 -8.91
N SER A 223 5.86 -9.61 -9.91
CA SER A 223 6.36 -8.93 -11.12
C SER A 223 5.20 -8.70 -12.09
N TYR A 224 4.75 -7.46 -12.23
CA TYR A 224 3.63 -7.15 -13.12
C TYR A 224 4.06 -7.02 -14.60
N LEU A 225 5.33 -6.73 -14.87
CA LEU A 225 5.86 -6.66 -16.23
C LEU A 225 6.12 -8.04 -16.83
N ASP A 226 6.69 -8.97 -16.05
CA ASP A 226 7.09 -10.29 -16.54
C ASP A 226 6.01 -11.34 -16.41
N SER A 227 4.96 -11.07 -15.62
CA SER A 227 3.85 -11.99 -15.41
C SER A 227 2.88 -12.00 -16.58
N THR A 228 2.38 -13.19 -16.87
CA THR A 228 1.25 -13.39 -17.78
C THR A 228 0.12 -14.12 -17.07
N ALA A 229 -1.11 -14.07 -17.63
CA ALA A 229 -2.26 -14.78 -17.06
C ALA A 229 -2.04 -16.28 -16.85
N LYS A 230 -1.13 -16.89 -17.62
CA LYS A 230 -0.79 -18.33 -17.52
C LYS A 230 0.48 -18.61 -16.72
N ARG A 231 1.26 -17.58 -16.43
CA ARG A 231 2.55 -17.71 -15.73
C ARG A 231 2.74 -16.47 -14.85
N PRO A 232 2.08 -16.42 -13.70
CA PRO A 232 2.33 -15.38 -12.71
C PRO A 232 3.72 -15.60 -12.08
N ILE A 233 4.44 -14.52 -11.86
CA ILE A 233 5.77 -14.55 -11.26
C ILE A 233 5.69 -13.88 -9.89
N TRP A 234 5.99 -14.66 -8.87
CA TRP A 234 5.96 -14.25 -7.48
C TRP A 234 7.29 -14.59 -6.80
N PHE A 235 7.71 -13.71 -5.89
CA PHE A 235 8.89 -13.90 -5.06
C PHE A 235 8.51 -13.73 -3.60
N THR A 236 9.18 -14.45 -2.72
CA THR A 236 9.06 -14.26 -1.27
C THR A 236 10.42 -13.91 -0.68
N ASN A 237 10.43 -13.08 0.35
CA ASN A 237 11.63 -12.77 1.09
C ASN A 237 11.41 -13.02 2.58
N ALA A 238 12.22 -13.92 3.14
CA ALA A 238 12.23 -14.27 4.55
C ALA A 238 13.39 -13.64 5.33
N SER A 239 14.22 -12.82 4.67
CA SER A 239 15.29 -12.09 5.34
C SER A 239 14.71 -11.01 6.24
N THR A 240 15.09 -11.00 7.51
CA THR A 240 14.68 -9.97 8.47
C THR A 240 15.26 -8.59 8.17
N LEU A 241 16.23 -8.50 7.27
CA LEU A 241 16.89 -7.26 6.87
C LEU A 241 16.11 -6.49 5.81
N PHE A 242 15.40 -7.18 4.92
CA PHE A 242 14.73 -6.57 3.76
C PHE A 242 13.37 -5.92 4.06
N PRO A 243 12.50 -6.43 4.96
CA PRO A 243 11.17 -5.87 5.13
C PRO A 243 11.19 -4.39 5.51
N ARG A 244 10.24 -3.66 4.95
CA ARG A 244 10.08 -2.21 5.13
C ARG A 244 8.74 -1.88 5.77
N THR A 245 8.66 -0.73 6.41
CA THR A 245 7.43 -0.20 6.99
C THR A 245 6.75 0.80 6.09
N THR A 246 7.52 1.48 5.24
CA THR A 246 7.02 2.35 4.18
C THR A 246 7.89 2.20 2.94
N TRP A 247 7.33 2.55 1.80
CA TRP A 247 8.04 2.52 0.53
C TRP A 247 7.53 3.65 -0.36
N GLU A 248 8.44 4.37 -1.02
CA GLU A 248 8.10 5.40 -1.98
C GLU A 248 9.04 5.29 -3.18
N ASP A 249 8.46 5.13 -4.37
CA ASP A 249 9.17 5.16 -5.64
C ASP A 249 8.62 6.32 -6.47
N SER A 250 9.19 7.49 -6.25
CA SER A 250 8.80 8.72 -6.93
C SER A 250 9.92 9.22 -7.81
N ALA A 251 9.59 9.62 -9.02
CA ALA A 251 10.54 10.24 -9.96
C ALA A 251 11.25 11.48 -9.41
N VAL A 252 10.70 12.10 -8.36
CA VAL A 252 11.33 13.25 -7.67
C VAL A 252 12.60 12.82 -6.93
N PHE A 253 12.61 11.61 -6.37
CA PHE A 253 13.76 11.08 -5.63
C PHE A 253 14.74 10.32 -6.54
N GLY A 254 14.31 9.87 -7.71
CA GLY A 254 15.10 9.13 -8.68
C GLY A 254 15.20 7.64 -8.41
N LEU A 255 15.48 7.23 -7.17
CA LEU A 255 15.53 5.82 -6.73
C LEU A 255 14.48 5.56 -5.66
N PRO A 256 14.05 4.32 -5.46
CA PRO A 256 13.09 4.00 -4.40
C PRO A 256 13.67 4.26 -3.01
N HIS A 257 12.86 4.87 -2.16
CA HIS A 257 13.17 5.17 -0.77
C HIS A 257 12.23 4.41 0.15
N ALA A 258 12.75 3.98 1.29
CA ALA A 258 11.97 3.21 2.25
C ALA A 258 12.38 3.46 3.69
N THR A 259 11.52 3.15 4.62
CA THR A 259 11.86 3.13 6.02
C THR A 259 11.65 1.75 6.62
N LYS A 260 12.42 1.43 7.64
CA LYS A 260 12.22 0.26 8.49
C LYS A 260 12.12 0.72 9.93
N TYR A 261 11.05 0.35 10.60
CA TYR A 261 10.94 0.48 12.04
C TYR A 261 11.62 -0.73 12.70
N ASN A 262 12.49 -0.45 13.63
CA ASN A 262 13.16 -1.43 14.45
C ASN A 262 12.63 -1.32 15.89
N ALA A 263 12.00 -2.37 16.37
CA ALA A 263 11.53 -2.41 17.75
C ALA A 263 12.74 -2.50 18.71
N SER A 264 12.57 -2.01 19.93
CA SER A 264 13.62 -1.97 20.97
C SER A 264 14.27 -3.32 21.30
N ASP A 265 13.65 -4.42 20.88
CA ASP A 265 14.14 -5.79 21.12
C ASP A 265 15.17 -6.27 20.08
N ASP A 266 15.32 -5.55 18.98
CA ASP A 266 16.29 -5.88 17.94
C ASP A 266 17.60 -5.12 18.18
N THR A 267 18.44 -5.71 19.02
CA THR A 267 19.75 -5.15 19.39
C THR A 267 20.72 -5.01 18.21
N SER A 268 20.38 -5.53 17.03
CA SER A 268 21.21 -5.40 15.81
C SER A 268 21.28 -3.99 15.25
N PHE A 269 20.43 -3.09 15.73
CA PHE A 269 20.34 -1.70 15.27
C PHE A 269 20.51 -0.67 16.39
N ASP A 270 21.07 -1.07 17.53
CA ASP A 270 21.28 -0.14 18.63
C ASP A 270 22.26 0.98 18.22
N VAL A 271 21.69 2.09 17.79
CA VAL A 271 22.42 3.35 17.69
C VAL A 271 22.42 3.99 19.08
N THR A 272 23.25 3.40 19.96
CA THR A 272 23.62 3.97 21.26
C THR A 272 22.47 4.34 22.21
N GLY A 273 22.01 3.39 22.99
CA GLY A 273 21.36 3.65 24.29
C GLY A 273 19.93 4.17 24.26
N ASN A 274 19.22 4.08 23.15
CA ASN A 274 17.83 4.44 23.06
C ASN A 274 16.95 3.18 23.27
N THR A 275 16.16 3.18 24.34
CA THR A 275 15.21 2.11 24.67
C THR A 275 13.91 2.20 23.86
N GLU A 276 13.77 3.20 23.00
CA GLU A 276 12.65 3.38 22.09
C GLU A 276 13.03 2.88 20.69
N GLY A 277 12.08 2.28 19.97
CA GLY A 277 12.31 1.81 18.61
C GLY A 277 12.82 2.91 17.69
N THR A 278 13.72 2.57 16.78
CA THR A 278 14.31 3.49 15.82
C THR A 278 13.73 3.27 14.43
N THR A 279 13.63 4.35 13.65
CA THR A 279 13.29 4.26 12.22
C THR A 279 14.53 4.49 11.41
N ILE A 280 14.86 3.55 10.55
CA ILE A 280 16.01 3.61 9.64
C ILE A 280 15.50 3.93 8.24
N TYR A 281 16.16 4.85 7.58
CA TYR A 281 15.91 5.23 6.21
C TYR A 281 16.84 4.49 5.25
N PHE A 282 16.28 4.02 4.14
CA PHE A 282 17.00 3.30 3.09
C PHE A 282 16.76 3.94 1.73
N GLU A 283 17.80 3.99 0.95
CA GLU A 283 17.75 4.21 -0.49
C GLU A 283 18.04 2.88 -1.17
N HIS A 284 17.13 2.45 -2.05
CA HIS A 284 17.20 1.17 -2.75
C HIS A 284 17.85 1.30 -4.12
N GLU A 285 18.21 0.18 -4.72
CA GLU A 285 18.78 0.06 -6.08
C GLU A 285 20.13 0.80 -6.26
N THR A 286 20.87 0.99 -5.16
CA THR A 286 22.17 1.69 -5.16
C THR A 286 23.35 0.77 -5.36
N GLY A 287 23.18 -0.57 -5.40
CA GLY A 287 24.26 -1.53 -5.58
C GLY A 287 23.87 -2.96 -5.25
N VAL A 288 24.88 -3.82 -5.09
CA VAL A 288 24.72 -5.27 -4.85
C VAL A 288 24.89 -5.66 -3.38
N ASN A 289 25.20 -4.71 -2.53
CA ASN A 289 25.44 -4.93 -1.11
C ASN A 289 24.42 -4.16 -0.27
N GLN A 290 24.00 -4.78 0.82
CA GLN A 290 23.27 -4.08 1.85
C GLN A 290 24.24 -3.41 2.81
N GLN A 291 24.06 -2.13 3.07
CA GLN A 291 24.83 -1.39 4.07
C GLN A 291 23.88 -0.56 4.94
N GLU A 292 24.04 -0.68 6.23
CA GLU A 292 23.40 0.19 7.21
C GLU A 292 24.39 1.24 7.68
N ALA A 293 23.89 2.42 8.05
CA ALA A 293 24.74 3.53 8.47
C ALA A 293 25.69 3.08 9.61
N GLY A 294 26.99 3.28 9.41
CA GLY A 294 28.00 2.91 10.38
C GLY A 294 28.45 1.44 10.39
N THR A 295 27.91 0.62 9.49
CA THR A 295 28.28 -0.81 9.37
C THR A 295 29.10 -1.08 8.11
N THR A 296 29.70 -2.28 8.06
CA THR A 296 30.37 -2.76 6.84
C THR A 296 29.32 -3.28 5.86
N ALA A 297 29.47 -2.96 4.59
CA ALA A 297 28.62 -3.49 3.54
C ALA A 297 28.64 -5.03 3.50
N VAL A 298 27.48 -5.65 3.47
CA VAL A 298 27.29 -7.11 3.44
C VAL A 298 26.59 -7.47 2.14
N ALA A 299 27.03 -8.57 1.49
CA ALA A 299 26.34 -9.05 0.29
C ALA A 299 24.90 -9.41 0.59
N ILE A 300 23.98 -9.03 -0.30
CA ILE A 300 22.57 -9.42 -0.22
C ILE A 300 22.48 -10.92 -0.50
N PRO A 301 21.98 -11.75 0.44
CA PRO A 301 21.83 -13.17 0.19
C PRO A 301 20.69 -13.38 -0.82
N ALA A 302 20.98 -14.08 -1.91
CA ALA A 302 19.99 -14.47 -2.91
C ALA A 302 19.97 -15.98 -3.07
N ASN A 303 18.79 -16.57 -3.03
CA ASN A 303 18.57 -17.99 -3.25
C ASN A 303 17.46 -18.19 -4.28
N ILE A 304 17.66 -19.12 -5.20
CA ILE A 304 16.62 -19.57 -6.11
C ILE A 304 16.33 -21.05 -5.77
N THR A 305 15.10 -21.31 -5.37
CA THR A 305 14.63 -22.68 -5.14
C THR A 305 13.58 -23.00 -6.19
N SER A 306 13.83 -23.98 -7.04
CA SER A 306 12.82 -24.51 -7.96
C SER A 306 11.88 -25.45 -7.19
N GLY A 307 10.62 -25.54 -7.63
CA GLY A 307 9.74 -26.60 -7.20
C GLY A 307 10.30 -28.00 -7.60
N ASP A 308 9.78 -29.04 -6.96
CA ASP A 308 10.12 -30.41 -7.28
C ASP A 308 9.76 -30.72 -8.73
N TYR A 309 10.74 -31.19 -9.49
CA TYR A 309 10.51 -31.73 -10.83
C TYR A 309 10.25 -33.22 -10.74
N ASP A 310 9.06 -33.63 -11.11
CA ASP A 310 8.80 -35.07 -11.31
C ASP A 310 9.45 -35.53 -12.64
N ILE A 311 10.67 -36.01 -12.52
CA ILE A 311 11.45 -36.52 -13.67
C ILE A 311 10.91 -37.88 -14.16
N THR A 312 10.03 -38.54 -13.39
CA THR A 312 9.52 -39.87 -13.73
C THR A 312 8.40 -39.86 -14.74
N GLN A 313 7.65 -38.78 -14.85
CA GLN A 313 6.48 -38.69 -15.76
C GLN A 313 6.80 -38.23 -17.18
N LYS A 314 7.90 -37.56 -17.40
CA LYS A 314 8.39 -37.20 -18.72
C LYS A 314 9.89 -37.39 -18.77
N VAL A 315 10.31 -38.60 -18.89
CA VAL A 315 11.63 -38.86 -19.41
C VAL A 315 11.62 -38.29 -20.82
N VAL A 316 12.12 -37.07 -20.93
CA VAL A 316 12.57 -36.60 -22.22
C VAL A 316 13.56 -37.66 -22.68
N ARG A 317 13.22 -38.38 -23.73
CA ARG A 317 14.13 -39.40 -24.31
C ARG A 317 15.44 -38.67 -24.62
N GLY A 318 16.49 -39.00 -23.91
CA GLY A 318 17.77 -38.33 -23.99
C GLY A 318 18.22 -37.58 -22.74
N ALA A 319 17.33 -37.28 -21.77
CA ALA A 319 17.72 -36.62 -20.54
C ALA A 319 18.48 -37.49 -19.56
N ALA A 320 18.45 -38.79 -19.75
CA ALA A 320 19.19 -39.70 -18.88
C ALA A 320 20.73 -39.52 -18.94
N THR A 321 21.23 -38.91 -19.99
CA THR A 321 22.64 -38.59 -20.14
C THR A 321 23.04 -37.30 -19.45
N ASN A 322 22.09 -36.46 -19.11
CA ASN A 322 22.33 -35.14 -18.48
C ASN A 322 21.82 -35.04 -17.04
N MET A 323 21.35 -36.17 -16.47
CA MET A 323 20.96 -36.19 -15.06
C MET A 323 22.12 -35.92 -14.11
N ALA A 324 23.35 -36.19 -14.54
CA ALA A 324 24.54 -35.81 -13.78
C ALA A 324 24.73 -34.27 -13.77
N ASP A 325 24.40 -33.60 -14.86
CA ASP A 325 24.47 -32.14 -14.96
C ASP A 325 23.35 -31.46 -14.18
N LEU A 326 22.18 -32.09 -14.07
CA LEU A 326 21.07 -31.59 -13.22
C LEU A 326 21.34 -31.82 -11.72
N ARG A 327 22.25 -32.74 -11.40
CA ARG A 327 22.79 -32.95 -10.04
C ARG A 327 24.14 -32.27 -9.86
N GLY A 328 24.63 -31.65 -10.92
CA GLY A 328 25.85 -30.84 -10.85
C GLY A 328 25.76 -29.87 -9.73
N ASP A 329 26.76 -29.78 -9.05
CA ASP A 329 27.27 -29.00 -7.95
C ASP A 329 26.76 -27.56 -7.87
N GLY A 330 25.52 -27.25 -8.22
CA GLY A 330 24.86 -25.94 -8.02
C GLY A 330 25.48 -24.78 -8.77
N GLU A 331 26.61 -24.96 -9.44
CA GLU A 331 27.36 -23.89 -10.10
C GLU A 331 26.94 -23.63 -11.57
N ASN A 332 26.11 -24.49 -12.17
CA ASN A 332 25.83 -24.45 -13.61
C ASN A 332 24.34 -24.40 -13.99
N ILE A 333 23.45 -24.03 -13.08
CA ILE A 333 22.07 -23.69 -13.43
C ILE A 333 21.94 -22.19 -13.40
N MET A 334 22.33 -21.53 -14.45
CA MET A 334 21.91 -20.18 -14.80
C MET A 334 20.76 -20.24 -15.79
#